data_139234bd40cb3656240a28a89d7c1061
#
_entry.id   139234bd40cb3656240a28a89d7c1061
#
_cell.length_a   1.000
_cell.length_b   1.000
_cell.length_c   1.000
_cell.angle_alpha   90.00
_cell.angle_beta   90.00
_cell.angle_gamma   90.00
#
_symmetry.space_group_name_H-M   'P 1'
#
loop_
_entity.id
_entity.type
_entity.pdbx_description
1 polymer ?
#
loop_
_entity_poly.entity_id
_entity_poly.type
_entity_poly.pdbx_seq_one_letter_code
_entity_poly.pdbx_strand_id
1 'polypeptide(L)'
;MKIGIVCYPTFGGSGVVATELGMALADKGHEVHFITYNQPVKLDFISHNLHFHEVLIEEYPLFQYQPYELALSTKMVDVVEKHQLEVLHVHYAIPHAYAAFMAKQMLKEKGIHIKVVTTLHGTDITLVGSHPTYKTAVEFSINNSDVVTAVSRNLKDTTNRLFTIKKEIDVIYNFIDVDKYEHAHKEECKLIALAKLDERILTHVSNFRPVKRTEDVIRIFNQVQQEIPSKLLMVGDGPERAKTEQLVRELEISDKVIFLGNSNEVAKILCYSDVFLLPSVTESFGLAALEAMAASTAVISTNTGGLPEVNIHGKTGFLSDLGDVNDMAKNAISILKDDETLLQFKQNAKEHTKQFALKNILPFYEAIYKSCILKV
;
A
#
# COMPACT_ATOMS: atom_id res chain seq x y z
N MET A 1 -25.55 3.16 -0.22
CA MET A 1 -25.00 4.19 0.71
C MET A 1 -24.28 5.24 -0.12
N LYS A 2 -24.24 6.47 0.37
CA LYS A 2 -23.49 7.58 -0.22
C LYS A 2 -22.23 7.83 0.62
N ILE A 3 -21.07 7.57 0.04
CA ILE A 3 -19.80 7.47 0.74
C ILE A 3 -18.82 8.52 0.21
N GLY A 4 -18.27 9.36 1.08
CA GLY A 4 -17.15 10.22 0.76
C GLY A 4 -15.83 9.51 1.07
N ILE A 5 -14.90 9.42 0.10
CA ILE A 5 -13.56 8.87 0.30
C ILE A 5 -12.53 9.99 0.18
N VAL A 6 -11.67 10.10 1.19
CA VAL A 6 -10.59 11.09 1.24
C VAL A 6 -9.26 10.37 1.37
N CYS A 7 -8.36 10.61 0.42
CA CYS A 7 -7.06 9.94 0.37
C CYS A 7 -6.01 10.82 -0.32
N TYR A 8 -4.75 10.39 -0.27
CA TYR A 8 -3.74 10.95 -1.16
C TYR A 8 -3.91 10.37 -2.57
N PRO A 9 -4.08 11.20 -3.61
CA PRO A 9 -4.25 10.75 -4.99
C PRO A 9 -2.91 10.39 -5.65
N THR A 10 -2.13 9.51 -5.01
CA THR A 10 -0.77 9.17 -5.44
C THR A 10 -0.63 7.68 -5.76
N PHE A 11 0.40 7.30 -6.53
CA PHE A 11 0.77 5.91 -6.81
C PHE A 11 1.30 5.15 -5.57
N GLY A 12 1.30 5.75 -4.39
CA GLY A 12 1.60 5.07 -3.13
C GLY A 12 0.52 4.06 -2.77
N GLY A 13 0.89 2.98 -2.04
CA GLY A 13 0.00 1.88 -1.72
C GLY A 13 -1.34 2.29 -1.10
N SER A 14 -1.36 3.30 -0.22
CA SER A 14 -2.59 3.80 0.40
C SER A 14 -3.55 4.48 -0.58
N GLY A 15 -3.02 5.25 -1.55
CA GLY A 15 -3.83 5.90 -2.59
C GLY A 15 -4.48 4.88 -3.52
N VAL A 16 -3.71 3.88 -3.94
CA VAL A 16 -4.22 2.78 -4.77
C VAL A 16 -5.31 2.00 -4.04
N VAL A 17 -5.07 1.60 -2.78
CA VAL A 17 -6.05 0.89 -1.95
C VAL A 17 -7.34 1.69 -1.78
N ALA A 18 -7.25 2.99 -1.49
CA ALA A 18 -8.43 3.84 -1.35
C ALA A 18 -9.23 3.95 -2.65
N THR A 19 -8.53 4.08 -3.79
CA THR A 19 -9.18 4.16 -5.11
C THR A 19 -9.86 2.84 -5.49
N GLU A 20 -9.16 1.72 -5.35
CA GLU A 20 -9.71 0.39 -5.67
C GLU A 20 -10.88 0.02 -4.73
N LEU A 21 -10.81 0.42 -3.45
CA LEU A 21 -11.95 0.27 -2.52
C LEU A 21 -13.17 1.05 -3.01
N GLY A 22 -12.99 2.32 -3.38
CA GLY A 22 -14.08 3.16 -3.86
C GLY A 22 -14.70 2.65 -5.16
N MET A 23 -13.90 2.19 -6.09
CA MET A 23 -14.38 1.57 -7.34
C MET A 23 -15.20 0.31 -7.04
N ALA A 24 -14.69 -0.59 -6.20
CA ALA A 24 -15.41 -1.81 -5.83
C ALA A 24 -16.71 -1.55 -5.07
N LEU A 25 -16.77 -0.50 -4.24
CA LEU A 25 -18.01 -0.07 -3.59
C LEU A 25 -19.02 0.47 -4.62
N ALA A 26 -18.56 1.24 -5.61
CA ALA A 26 -19.41 1.73 -6.68
C ALA A 26 -19.99 0.60 -7.55
N ASP A 27 -19.20 -0.42 -7.85
CA ASP A 27 -19.65 -1.63 -8.56
C ASP A 27 -20.69 -2.43 -7.77
N LYS A 28 -20.70 -2.29 -6.43
CA LYS A 28 -21.74 -2.83 -5.54
C LYS A 28 -22.99 -1.96 -5.45
N GLY A 29 -23.05 -0.86 -6.19
CA GLY A 29 -24.18 0.05 -6.23
C GLY A 29 -24.18 1.13 -5.14
N HIS A 30 -23.04 1.36 -4.47
CA HIS A 30 -22.88 2.52 -3.60
C HIS A 30 -22.54 3.76 -4.43
N GLU A 31 -22.99 4.93 -4.03
CA GLU A 31 -22.60 6.21 -4.62
C GLU A 31 -21.33 6.70 -3.89
N VAL A 32 -20.20 6.80 -4.61
CA VAL A 32 -18.90 7.11 -4.04
C VAL A 32 -18.37 8.45 -4.55
N HIS A 33 -17.95 9.29 -3.62
CA HIS A 33 -17.46 10.65 -3.86
C HIS A 33 -16.01 10.76 -3.37
N PHE A 34 -15.06 10.80 -4.30
CA PHE A 34 -13.65 11.09 -3.98
C PHE A 34 -13.48 12.60 -3.75
N ILE A 35 -12.89 12.96 -2.60
CA ILE A 35 -12.61 14.36 -2.23
C ILE A 35 -11.11 14.49 -2.03
N THR A 36 -10.39 14.97 -3.04
CA THR A 36 -8.93 15.01 -3.08
C THR A 36 -8.43 16.21 -3.88
N TYR A 37 -7.15 16.60 -3.74
CA TYR A 37 -6.56 17.75 -4.45
C TYR A 37 -6.20 17.47 -5.92
N ASN A 38 -6.19 16.21 -6.34
CA ASN A 38 -6.04 15.77 -7.72
C ASN A 38 -6.87 14.51 -7.93
N GLN A 39 -7.13 14.16 -9.18
CA GLN A 39 -7.81 12.92 -9.52
C GLN A 39 -7.04 11.71 -8.94
N PRO A 40 -7.71 10.81 -8.19
CA PRO A 40 -7.10 9.59 -7.70
C PRO A 40 -6.53 8.73 -8.82
N VAL A 41 -5.37 8.13 -8.55
CA VAL A 41 -4.70 7.25 -9.52
C VAL A 41 -5.57 6.03 -9.80
N LYS A 42 -5.63 5.60 -11.05
CA LYS A 42 -6.46 4.48 -11.51
C LYS A 42 -7.98 4.69 -11.38
N LEU A 43 -8.45 5.92 -11.10
CA LEU A 43 -9.88 6.17 -11.05
C LEU A 43 -10.49 6.04 -12.45
N ASP A 44 -11.45 5.12 -12.58
CA ASP A 44 -12.23 4.93 -13.79
C ASP A 44 -13.55 5.71 -13.70
N PHE A 45 -13.76 6.65 -14.63
CA PHE A 45 -14.99 7.47 -14.68
C PHE A 45 -16.15 6.81 -15.43
N ILE A 46 -16.00 5.60 -15.90
CA ILE A 46 -17.06 4.89 -16.65
C ILE A 46 -18.23 4.49 -15.73
N SER A 47 -18.03 4.42 -14.41
CA SER A 47 -19.08 4.08 -13.47
C SER A 47 -19.96 5.28 -13.15
N HIS A 48 -21.28 5.11 -13.26
CA HIS A 48 -22.28 6.14 -12.92
C HIS A 48 -22.30 6.52 -11.43
N ASN A 49 -21.73 5.69 -10.57
CA ASN A 49 -21.72 5.87 -9.12
C ASN A 49 -20.40 6.44 -8.59
N LEU A 50 -19.49 6.88 -9.46
CA LEU A 50 -18.21 7.47 -9.08
C LEU A 50 -18.16 8.95 -9.39
N HIS A 51 -17.87 9.75 -8.37
CA HIS A 51 -17.75 11.20 -8.47
C HIS A 51 -16.41 11.66 -7.93
N PHE A 52 -15.85 12.69 -8.57
CA PHE A 52 -14.62 13.33 -8.12
C PHE A 52 -14.86 14.81 -7.79
N HIS A 53 -14.37 15.24 -6.65
CA HIS A 53 -14.45 16.61 -6.16
C HIS A 53 -13.07 17.13 -5.83
N GLU A 54 -12.58 18.03 -6.65
CA GLU A 54 -11.27 18.61 -6.45
C GLU A 54 -11.27 19.60 -5.28
N VAL A 55 -10.26 19.46 -4.43
CA VAL A 55 -9.96 20.41 -3.34
C VAL A 55 -9.01 21.45 -3.89
N LEU A 56 -9.52 22.60 -4.26
CA LEU A 56 -8.73 23.74 -4.73
C LEU A 56 -8.14 24.49 -3.54
N ILE A 57 -6.89 24.83 -3.61
CA ILE A 57 -6.19 25.65 -2.64
C ILE A 57 -5.75 26.92 -3.35
N GLU A 58 -6.42 28.03 -3.06
CA GLU A 58 -6.04 29.32 -3.62
C GLU A 58 -4.76 29.84 -2.99
N GLU A 59 -3.87 30.32 -3.84
CA GLU A 59 -2.65 30.99 -3.38
C GLU A 59 -3.01 32.38 -2.82
N TYR A 60 -2.67 32.61 -1.56
CA TYR A 60 -2.84 33.90 -0.93
C TYR A 60 -1.49 34.40 -0.40
N PRO A 61 -1.06 35.62 -0.77
CA PRO A 61 0.30 36.12 -0.49
C PRO A 61 0.71 36.13 0.98
N LEU A 62 -0.25 36.19 1.91
CA LEU A 62 0.02 36.14 3.35
C LEU A 62 0.22 34.73 3.91
N PHE A 63 -0.13 33.70 3.15
CA PHE A 63 0.07 32.32 3.59
C PHE A 63 1.45 31.84 3.14
N GLN A 64 2.39 31.76 4.08
CA GLN A 64 3.68 31.14 3.84
C GLN A 64 3.51 29.64 3.50
N TYR A 65 2.54 28.99 4.13
CA TYR A 65 2.12 27.61 3.86
C TYR A 65 0.64 27.59 3.54
N GLN A 66 0.27 26.90 2.50
CA GLN A 66 -1.12 26.83 2.08
C GLN A 66 -1.93 25.96 3.07
N PRO A 67 -3.10 26.43 3.56
CA PRO A 67 -3.89 25.74 4.56
C PRO A 67 -4.73 24.61 3.94
N TYR A 68 -4.08 23.51 3.56
CA TYR A 68 -4.71 22.36 2.91
C TYR A 68 -5.86 21.79 3.74
N GLU A 69 -5.66 21.61 5.05
CA GLU A 69 -6.66 21.03 5.95
C GLU A 69 -7.92 21.89 6.03
N LEU A 70 -7.77 23.21 5.96
CA LEU A 70 -8.90 24.15 5.95
C LEU A 70 -9.70 24.01 4.64
N ALA A 71 -9.03 24.03 3.48
CA ALA A 71 -9.68 23.86 2.19
C ALA A 71 -10.37 22.47 2.09
N LEU A 72 -9.71 21.42 2.55
CA LEU A 72 -10.23 20.06 2.56
C LEU A 72 -11.47 19.94 3.45
N SER A 73 -11.44 20.47 4.68
CA SER A 73 -12.59 20.41 5.59
C SER A 73 -13.81 21.17 5.04
N THR A 74 -13.60 22.35 4.43
CA THR A 74 -14.65 23.11 3.77
C THR A 74 -15.24 22.35 2.58
N LYS A 75 -14.37 21.75 1.73
CA LYS A 75 -14.83 20.94 0.61
C LYS A 75 -15.64 19.72 1.05
N MET A 76 -15.22 19.06 2.13
CA MET A 76 -16.01 17.95 2.71
C MET A 76 -17.42 18.43 3.12
N VAL A 77 -17.54 19.60 3.76
CA VAL A 77 -18.85 20.18 4.11
C VAL A 77 -19.71 20.36 2.88
N ASP A 78 -19.19 21.02 1.84
CA ASP A 78 -19.94 21.29 0.60
C ASP A 78 -20.43 20.00 -0.06
N VAL A 79 -19.56 18.98 -0.15
CA VAL A 79 -19.90 17.72 -0.78
C VAL A 79 -20.93 16.94 0.04
N VAL A 80 -20.78 16.90 1.37
CA VAL A 80 -21.74 16.26 2.28
C VAL A 80 -23.12 16.90 2.15
N GLU A 81 -23.22 18.23 2.18
CA GLU A 81 -24.48 18.96 2.05
C GLU A 81 -25.13 18.72 0.68
N LYS A 82 -24.36 18.91 -0.38
CA LYS A 82 -24.89 18.84 -1.75
C LYS A 82 -25.35 17.43 -2.14
N HIS A 83 -24.60 16.40 -1.72
CA HIS A 83 -24.86 15.03 -2.15
C HIS A 83 -25.48 14.16 -1.04
N GLN A 84 -25.68 14.72 0.16
CA GLN A 84 -26.26 14.01 1.31
C GLN A 84 -25.49 12.75 1.66
N LEU A 85 -24.16 12.88 1.82
CA LEU A 85 -23.32 11.75 2.18
C LEU A 85 -23.69 11.22 3.57
N GLU A 86 -23.62 9.90 3.73
CA GLU A 86 -23.94 9.19 4.96
C GLU A 86 -22.71 8.92 5.82
N VAL A 87 -21.53 8.77 5.16
CA VAL A 87 -20.25 8.50 5.82
C VAL A 87 -19.08 9.13 5.07
N LEU A 88 -18.11 9.66 5.82
CA LEU A 88 -16.79 10.03 5.31
C LEU A 88 -15.79 8.94 5.72
N HIS A 89 -15.20 8.28 4.74
CA HIS A 89 -14.08 7.37 4.95
C HIS A 89 -12.79 8.07 4.58
N VAL A 90 -11.96 8.34 5.57
CA VAL A 90 -10.69 9.05 5.40
C VAL A 90 -9.51 8.11 5.62
N HIS A 91 -8.55 8.19 4.74
CA HIS A 91 -7.30 7.44 4.83
C HIS A 91 -6.23 8.34 5.43
N TYR A 92 -5.62 7.93 6.52
CA TYR A 92 -4.68 8.63 7.41
C TYR A 92 -5.32 9.44 8.55
N ALA A 93 -4.72 9.32 9.73
CA ALA A 93 -5.08 10.10 10.91
C ALA A 93 -4.86 11.60 10.68
N ILE A 94 -3.74 11.96 10.04
CA ILE A 94 -3.42 13.32 9.62
C ILE A 94 -2.97 13.33 8.15
N PRO A 95 -3.34 14.36 7.38
CA PRO A 95 -4.21 15.48 7.73
C PRO A 95 -5.71 15.14 7.62
N HIS A 96 -6.07 13.96 7.04
CA HIS A 96 -7.42 13.70 6.55
C HIS A 96 -8.44 13.54 7.67
N ALA A 97 -8.18 12.72 8.71
CA ALA A 97 -9.14 12.58 9.82
C ALA A 97 -9.23 13.85 10.66
N TYR A 98 -8.15 14.63 10.77
CA TYR A 98 -8.20 15.94 11.39
C TYR A 98 -9.15 16.89 10.64
N ALA A 99 -9.01 16.98 9.31
CA ALA A 99 -9.89 17.79 8.47
C ALA A 99 -11.35 17.29 8.51
N ALA A 100 -11.56 15.98 8.53
CA ALA A 100 -12.90 15.39 8.64
C ALA A 100 -13.57 15.69 9.99
N PHE A 101 -12.80 15.72 11.08
CA PHE A 101 -13.33 16.18 12.36
C PHE A 101 -13.83 17.63 12.31
N MET A 102 -13.06 18.52 11.68
CA MET A 102 -13.46 19.91 11.50
C MET A 102 -14.71 20.04 10.63
N ALA A 103 -14.78 19.31 9.53
CA ALA A 103 -15.97 19.23 8.68
C ALA A 103 -17.20 18.74 9.47
N LYS A 104 -17.03 17.69 10.29
CA LYS A 104 -18.07 17.13 11.15
C LYS A 104 -18.60 18.17 12.16
N GLN A 105 -17.73 19.02 12.74
CA GLN A 105 -18.16 20.08 13.64
C GLN A 105 -18.96 21.17 12.89
N MET A 106 -18.48 21.64 11.73
CA MET A 106 -19.18 22.62 10.91
C MET A 106 -20.55 22.13 10.46
N LEU A 107 -20.67 20.87 10.06
CA LEU A 107 -21.93 20.23 9.68
C LEU A 107 -22.90 20.11 10.86
N LYS A 108 -22.39 19.78 12.05
CA LYS A 108 -23.19 19.66 13.28
C LYS A 108 -23.89 20.98 13.63
N GLU A 109 -23.24 22.12 13.45
CA GLU A 109 -23.85 23.44 13.67
C GLU A 109 -24.98 23.72 12.68
N LYS A 110 -24.97 23.09 11.51
CA LYS A 110 -26.05 23.14 10.52
C LYS A 110 -27.13 22.05 10.72
N GLY A 111 -27.04 21.27 11.79
CA GLY A 111 -27.96 20.16 12.09
C GLY A 111 -27.72 18.90 11.26
N ILE A 112 -26.58 18.80 10.57
CA ILE A 112 -26.21 17.63 9.75
C ILE A 112 -25.24 16.76 10.51
N HIS A 113 -25.55 15.46 10.60
CA HIS A 113 -24.73 14.48 11.32
C HIS A 113 -24.08 13.53 10.33
N ILE A 114 -22.73 13.61 10.22
CA ILE A 114 -21.91 12.72 9.39
C ILE A 114 -21.07 11.79 10.27
N LYS A 115 -20.89 10.54 9.86
CA LYS A 115 -20.00 9.58 10.50
C LYS A 115 -18.64 9.59 9.82
N VAL A 116 -17.59 9.43 10.61
CA VAL A 116 -16.20 9.42 10.12
C VAL A 116 -15.56 8.08 10.43
N VAL A 117 -15.17 7.37 9.39
CA VAL A 117 -14.34 6.16 9.44
C VAL A 117 -12.91 6.54 9.05
N THR A 118 -11.93 6.14 9.85
CA THR A 118 -10.51 6.44 9.58
C THR A 118 -9.70 5.16 9.43
N THR A 119 -9.03 4.99 8.29
CA THR A 119 -8.08 3.90 8.07
C THR A 119 -6.64 4.39 8.22
N LEU A 120 -5.89 3.77 9.14
CA LEU A 120 -4.48 4.02 9.38
C LEU A 120 -3.61 3.22 8.40
N HIS A 121 -2.60 3.88 7.81
CA HIS A 121 -1.75 3.27 6.77
C HIS A 121 -0.28 3.12 7.16
N GLY A 122 0.15 3.73 8.26
CA GLY A 122 1.48 3.56 8.83
C GLY A 122 2.37 4.79 8.76
N THR A 123 2.47 5.50 7.64
CA THR A 123 3.25 6.75 7.55
C THR A 123 2.74 7.79 8.55
N ASP A 124 1.44 7.88 8.71
CA ASP A 124 0.74 8.71 9.70
C ASP A 124 0.95 8.29 11.15
N ILE A 125 1.49 7.12 11.38
CA ILE A 125 1.72 6.54 12.71
C ILE A 125 3.21 6.49 13.03
N THR A 126 4.00 5.79 12.22
CA THR A 126 5.39 5.45 12.53
C THR A 126 6.41 6.47 12.06
N LEU A 127 6.09 7.26 11.03
CA LEU A 127 7.02 8.26 10.47
C LEU A 127 6.61 9.68 10.88
N VAL A 128 5.59 10.23 10.23
CA VAL A 128 5.18 11.62 10.48
C VAL A 128 4.47 11.74 11.82
N GLY A 129 3.55 10.82 12.12
CA GLY A 129 2.71 10.91 13.31
C GLY A 129 3.45 10.74 14.63
N SER A 130 4.56 10.00 14.64
CA SER A 130 5.39 9.83 15.84
C SER A 130 6.24 11.07 16.18
N HIS A 131 6.38 12.03 15.25
CA HIS A 131 7.10 13.27 15.51
C HIS A 131 6.37 14.12 16.57
N PRO A 132 7.08 14.69 17.55
CA PRO A 132 6.45 15.45 18.66
C PRO A 132 5.47 16.53 18.19
N THR A 133 5.76 17.20 17.08
CA THR A 133 4.91 18.25 16.49
C THR A 133 3.51 17.74 16.11
N TYR A 134 3.39 16.48 15.69
CA TYR A 134 2.14 15.93 15.15
C TYR A 134 1.45 14.95 16.08
N LYS A 135 2.15 14.44 17.10
CA LYS A 135 1.66 13.40 18.00
C LYS A 135 0.28 13.73 18.59
N THR A 136 0.13 14.93 19.13
CA THR A 136 -1.15 15.38 19.73
C THR A 136 -2.28 15.41 18.69
N ALA A 137 -2.00 15.86 17.47
CA ALA A 137 -3.00 15.89 16.39
C ALA A 137 -3.42 14.49 15.95
N VAL A 138 -2.48 13.53 15.89
CA VAL A 138 -2.75 12.12 15.59
C VAL A 138 -3.63 11.49 16.67
N GLU A 139 -3.27 11.62 17.95
CA GLU A 139 -4.08 11.13 19.09
C GLU A 139 -5.49 11.72 19.06
N PHE A 140 -5.58 13.02 18.84
CA PHE A 140 -6.86 13.71 18.74
C PHE A 140 -7.71 13.17 17.58
N SER A 141 -7.15 13.05 16.40
CA SER A 141 -7.87 12.61 15.19
C SER A 141 -8.39 11.19 15.33
N ILE A 142 -7.56 10.26 15.82
CA ILE A 142 -7.95 8.88 16.07
C ILE A 142 -9.07 8.81 17.10
N ASN A 143 -8.93 9.50 18.25
CA ASN A 143 -9.89 9.44 19.33
C ASN A 143 -11.25 10.10 19.00
N ASN A 144 -11.30 10.97 17.98
CA ASN A 144 -12.53 11.65 17.57
C ASN A 144 -13.15 11.06 16.29
N SER A 145 -12.56 10.06 15.67
CA SER A 145 -13.20 9.26 14.62
C SER A 145 -14.33 8.39 15.18
N ASP A 146 -15.39 8.12 14.42
CA ASP A 146 -16.47 7.22 14.88
C ASP A 146 -16.00 5.76 14.88
N VAL A 147 -15.28 5.35 13.84
CA VAL A 147 -14.61 4.05 13.74
C VAL A 147 -13.19 4.25 13.23
N VAL A 148 -12.27 3.43 13.75
CA VAL A 148 -10.86 3.44 13.34
C VAL A 148 -10.46 2.05 12.89
N THR A 149 -9.80 1.95 11.74
CA THR A 149 -9.24 0.69 11.24
C THR A 149 -7.73 0.82 11.00
N ALA A 150 -7.02 -0.29 11.08
CA ALA A 150 -5.61 -0.40 10.73
C ALA A 150 -5.42 -1.52 9.71
N VAL A 151 -4.47 -1.34 8.79
CA VAL A 151 -4.21 -2.26 7.68
C VAL A 151 -3.48 -3.55 8.09
N SER A 152 -3.04 -3.66 9.35
CA SER A 152 -2.42 -4.84 9.93
C SER A 152 -2.56 -4.85 11.46
N ARG A 153 -2.40 -6.02 12.08
CA ARG A 153 -2.31 -6.16 13.55
C ARG A 153 -1.10 -5.43 14.10
N ASN A 154 0.02 -5.56 13.42
CA ASN A 154 1.24 -4.85 13.81
C ASN A 154 1.03 -3.34 13.84
N LEU A 155 0.35 -2.75 12.86
CA LEU A 155 0.06 -1.32 12.85
C LEU A 155 -0.88 -0.92 13.99
N LYS A 156 -1.94 -1.71 14.27
CA LYS A 156 -2.82 -1.52 15.44
C LYS A 156 -2.02 -1.50 16.74
N ASP A 157 -1.17 -2.52 16.96
CA ASP A 157 -0.39 -2.66 18.18
C ASP A 157 0.63 -1.53 18.33
N THR A 158 1.28 -1.15 17.22
CA THR A 158 2.22 -0.02 17.18
C THR A 158 1.51 1.29 17.47
N THR A 159 0.31 1.51 16.95
CA THR A 159 -0.51 2.70 17.24
C THR A 159 -0.83 2.79 18.74
N ASN A 160 -1.30 1.70 19.32
CA ASN A 160 -1.63 1.65 20.76
C ASN A 160 -0.39 1.84 21.66
N ARG A 161 0.80 1.43 21.20
CA ARG A 161 2.06 1.63 21.92
C ARG A 161 2.57 3.08 21.86
N LEU A 162 2.42 3.74 20.72
CA LEU A 162 2.97 5.09 20.47
C LEU A 162 2.07 6.22 20.96
N PHE A 163 0.76 5.97 21.02
CA PHE A 163 -0.26 7.00 21.28
C PHE A 163 -1.23 6.58 22.37
N THR A 164 -1.83 7.59 23.03
CA THR A 164 -2.89 7.38 24.02
C THR A 164 -4.24 7.22 23.32
N ILE A 165 -4.54 6.01 22.88
CA ILE A 165 -5.77 5.70 22.13
C ILE A 165 -6.86 5.21 23.09
N LYS A 166 -8.06 5.83 22.98
CA LYS A 166 -9.27 5.49 23.76
C LYS A 166 -10.29 4.69 22.93
N LYS A 167 -10.08 4.63 21.62
CA LYS A 167 -10.94 3.92 20.67
C LYS A 167 -10.39 2.52 20.44
N GLU A 168 -11.28 1.57 20.22
CA GLU A 168 -10.89 0.30 19.61
C GLU A 168 -10.48 0.54 18.16
N ILE A 169 -9.40 -0.11 17.74
CA ILE A 169 -8.92 -0.11 16.36
C ILE A 169 -9.22 -1.49 15.78
N ASP A 170 -10.09 -1.52 14.79
CA ASP A 170 -10.38 -2.75 14.04
C ASP A 170 -9.25 -3.04 13.04
N VAL A 171 -8.95 -4.32 12.79
CA VAL A 171 -8.00 -4.69 11.75
C VAL A 171 -8.77 -5.09 10.50
N ILE A 172 -8.60 -4.31 9.43
CA ILE A 172 -9.03 -4.68 8.09
C ILE A 172 -7.78 -4.65 7.21
N TYR A 173 -7.34 -5.84 6.80
CA TYR A 173 -6.14 -5.96 5.97
C TYR A 173 -6.29 -5.20 4.65
N ASN A 174 -5.17 -4.70 4.14
CA ASN A 174 -5.13 -4.29 2.74
C ASN A 174 -5.45 -5.49 1.85
N PHE A 175 -5.90 -5.20 0.66
CA PHE A 175 -6.38 -6.20 -0.29
C PHE A 175 -5.71 -6.04 -1.65
N ILE A 176 -5.95 -7.00 -2.49
CA ILE A 176 -5.52 -7.01 -3.88
C ILE A 176 -6.63 -7.56 -4.78
N ASP A 177 -6.72 -7.01 -5.98
CA ASP A 177 -7.53 -7.59 -7.04
C ASP A 177 -6.75 -8.73 -7.71
N VAL A 178 -6.99 -9.96 -7.23
CA VAL A 178 -6.27 -11.15 -7.68
C VAL A 178 -6.51 -11.46 -9.16
N ASP A 179 -7.67 -11.06 -9.70
CA ASP A 179 -8.04 -11.34 -11.09
C ASP A 179 -7.12 -10.60 -12.08
N LYS A 180 -6.61 -9.42 -11.72
CA LYS A 180 -5.62 -8.68 -12.52
C LYS A 180 -4.35 -9.49 -12.77
N TYR A 181 -3.92 -10.28 -11.78
CA TYR A 181 -2.70 -11.08 -11.87
C TYR A 181 -2.94 -12.41 -12.61
N GLU A 182 -4.15 -12.97 -12.56
CA GLU A 182 -4.50 -14.16 -13.33
C GLU A 182 -4.52 -13.90 -14.84
N HIS A 183 -4.98 -12.72 -15.26
CA HIS A 183 -4.99 -12.33 -16.69
C HIS A 183 -3.57 -12.07 -17.21
N ALA A 184 -2.68 -11.51 -16.37
CA ALA A 184 -1.30 -11.29 -16.78
C ALA A 184 -0.56 -12.58 -17.13
N HIS A 185 -0.88 -13.71 -16.49
CA HIS A 185 -0.32 -15.03 -16.81
C HIS A 185 -0.80 -15.62 -18.15
N LYS A 186 -1.94 -15.17 -18.68
CA LYS A 186 -2.52 -15.71 -19.93
C LYS A 186 -1.98 -15.04 -21.18
N GLU A 187 -1.43 -13.85 -21.08
CA GLU A 187 -0.75 -13.21 -22.20
C GLU A 187 0.62 -13.86 -22.36
N GLU A 188 0.89 -14.48 -23.53
CA GLU A 188 2.21 -15.01 -23.88
C GLU A 188 3.28 -13.94 -23.71
N CYS A 189 4.12 -14.14 -22.77
CA CYS A 189 5.02 -13.14 -22.26
C CYS A 189 6.27 -13.05 -23.11
N LYS A 190 6.42 -11.98 -23.87
CA LYS A 190 7.58 -11.67 -24.73
C LYS A 190 8.78 -11.11 -23.94
N LEU A 191 9.03 -11.54 -22.70
CA LEU A 191 10.20 -11.11 -21.93
C LEU A 191 11.44 -11.97 -22.15
N ILE A 192 11.46 -12.82 -23.17
CA ILE A 192 12.66 -13.56 -23.66
C ILE A 192 13.86 -12.62 -23.88
N ALA A 193 13.64 -11.31 -23.99
CA ALA A 193 14.69 -10.31 -24.16
C ALA A 193 15.43 -9.91 -22.85
N LEU A 194 14.87 -10.20 -21.67
CA LEU A 194 15.44 -9.73 -20.39
C LEU A 194 16.30 -10.77 -19.66
N ALA A 195 16.04 -12.06 -19.89
CA ALA A 195 16.81 -13.15 -19.31
C ALA A 195 16.88 -14.34 -20.26
N LYS A 196 17.92 -15.17 -20.14
CA LYS A 196 18.02 -16.44 -20.88
C LYS A 196 17.10 -17.47 -20.23
N LEU A 197 16.80 -18.55 -20.96
CA LEU A 197 15.89 -19.62 -20.49
C LEU A 197 16.40 -20.36 -19.23
N ASP A 198 17.69 -20.31 -18.99
CA ASP A 198 18.36 -20.93 -17.86
C ASP A 198 18.65 -19.95 -16.70
N GLU A 199 18.31 -18.68 -16.85
CA GLU A 199 18.49 -17.67 -15.81
C GLU A 199 17.23 -17.50 -14.95
N ARG A 200 17.40 -17.41 -13.63
CA ARG A 200 16.35 -17.05 -12.68
C ARG A 200 16.12 -15.53 -12.65
N ILE A 201 14.90 -15.12 -12.44
CA ILE A 201 14.55 -13.70 -12.35
C ILE A 201 14.20 -13.33 -10.91
N LEU A 202 15.01 -12.48 -10.31
CA LEU A 202 14.69 -11.82 -9.04
C LEU A 202 14.15 -10.43 -9.34
N THR A 203 13.24 -9.95 -8.49
CA THR A 203 12.62 -8.63 -8.69
C THR A 203 12.49 -7.87 -7.38
N HIS A 204 12.65 -6.55 -7.46
CA HIS A 204 12.30 -5.60 -6.40
C HIS A 204 11.44 -4.48 -6.97
N VAL A 205 10.37 -4.13 -6.26
CA VAL A 205 9.46 -3.04 -6.64
C VAL A 205 9.32 -2.07 -5.48
N SER A 206 9.72 -0.81 -5.65
CA SER A 206 9.53 0.21 -4.62
C SER A 206 9.75 1.64 -5.15
N ASN A 207 9.53 2.64 -4.29
CA ASN A 207 9.84 4.05 -4.53
C ASN A 207 11.26 4.44 -4.09
N PHE A 208 12.19 3.53 -4.04
CA PHE A 208 13.63 3.68 -3.72
C PHE A 208 13.94 4.71 -2.62
N ARG A 209 13.15 4.68 -1.54
CA ARG A 209 13.42 5.45 -0.33
C ARG A 209 14.36 4.67 0.61
N PRO A 210 15.09 5.34 1.53
CA PRO A 210 16.01 4.69 2.46
C PRO A 210 15.38 3.52 3.24
N VAL A 211 14.10 3.61 3.60
CA VAL A 211 13.34 2.55 4.28
C VAL A 211 13.26 1.25 3.46
N LYS A 212 13.44 1.30 2.14
CA LYS A 212 13.37 0.13 1.25
C LYS A 212 14.71 -0.62 1.10
N ARG A 213 15.82 -0.02 1.56
CA ARG A 213 17.15 -0.65 1.59
C ARG A 213 17.57 -1.26 0.24
N THR A 214 17.44 -0.50 -0.83
CA THR A 214 17.74 -0.97 -2.20
C THR A 214 19.17 -1.48 -2.39
N GLU A 215 20.13 -0.96 -1.62
CA GLU A 215 21.50 -1.51 -1.61
C GLU A 215 21.55 -2.93 -1.09
N ASP A 216 20.74 -3.28 -0.09
CA ASP A 216 20.69 -4.66 0.39
C ASP A 216 20.09 -5.60 -0.65
N VAL A 217 19.12 -5.14 -1.46
CA VAL A 217 18.63 -5.90 -2.61
C VAL A 217 19.78 -6.27 -3.53
N ILE A 218 20.66 -5.30 -3.85
CA ILE A 218 21.84 -5.55 -4.70
C ILE A 218 22.83 -6.53 -4.04
N ARG A 219 23.08 -6.38 -2.72
CA ARG A 219 23.99 -7.27 -1.99
C ARG A 219 23.46 -8.70 -1.89
N ILE A 220 22.15 -8.86 -1.67
CA ILE A 220 21.48 -10.16 -1.67
C ILE A 220 21.62 -10.80 -3.05
N PHE A 221 21.25 -10.05 -4.10
CA PHE A 221 21.34 -10.52 -5.48
C PHE A 221 22.78 -10.90 -5.87
N ASN A 222 23.77 -10.10 -5.46
CA ASN A 222 25.17 -10.40 -5.76
C ASN A 222 25.62 -11.75 -5.20
N GLN A 223 25.14 -12.16 -4.03
CA GLN A 223 25.41 -13.49 -3.49
C GLN A 223 24.66 -14.58 -4.28
N VAL A 224 23.38 -14.36 -4.59
CA VAL A 224 22.58 -15.33 -5.34
C VAL A 224 23.17 -15.61 -6.73
N GLN A 225 23.55 -14.58 -7.47
CA GLN A 225 24.07 -14.72 -8.83
C GLN A 225 25.46 -15.40 -8.93
N GLN A 226 26.18 -15.51 -7.81
CA GLN A 226 27.43 -16.29 -7.73
C GLN A 226 27.17 -17.81 -7.72
N GLU A 227 26.01 -18.25 -7.26
CA GLU A 227 25.63 -19.67 -7.19
C GLU A 227 24.63 -20.08 -8.27
N ILE A 228 23.72 -19.18 -8.65
CA ILE A 228 22.62 -19.46 -9.58
C ILE A 228 22.60 -18.41 -10.69
N PRO A 229 22.73 -18.81 -11.98
CA PRO A 229 22.56 -17.88 -13.10
C PRO A 229 21.25 -17.10 -12.99
N SER A 230 21.34 -15.77 -12.86
CA SER A 230 20.16 -14.96 -12.59
C SER A 230 20.29 -13.53 -13.05
N LYS A 231 19.14 -12.86 -13.19
CA LYS A 231 18.96 -11.43 -13.46
C LYS A 231 18.16 -10.78 -12.33
N LEU A 232 18.44 -9.52 -12.07
CA LEU A 232 17.65 -8.70 -11.13
C LEU A 232 16.91 -7.61 -11.87
N LEU A 233 15.61 -7.51 -11.66
CA LEU A 233 14.77 -6.43 -12.13
C LEU A 233 14.50 -5.44 -10.99
N MET A 234 14.92 -4.20 -11.15
CA MET A 234 14.70 -3.10 -10.20
C MET A 234 13.61 -2.19 -10.77
N VAL A 235 12.41 -2.24 -10.19
CA VAL A 235 11.23 -1.51 -10.67
C VAL A 235 10.91 -0.37 -9.72
N GLY A 236 10.78 0.83 -10.25
CA GLY A 236 10.51 2.05 -9.52
C GLY A 236 11.65 3.06 -9.61
N ASP A 237 11.49 4.15 -8.88
CA ASP A 237 12.43 5.25 -8.86
C ASP A 237 12.39 5.96 -7.50
N GLY A 238 13.44 6.72 -7.17
CA GLY A 238 13.49 7.49 -5.94
C GLY A 238 14.90 7.91 -5.53
N PRO A 239 15.03 8.52 -4.33
CA PRO A 239 16.28 9.17 -3.92
C PRO A 239 17.49 8.23 -3.81
N GLU A 240 17.28 6.94 -3.54
CA GLU A 240 18.37 5.95 -3.41
C GLU A 240 18.81 5.35 -4.76
N ARG A 241 18.21 5.72 -5.90
CA ARG A 241 18.49 5.12 -7.20
C ARG A 241 19.97 5.28 -7.59
N ALA A 242 20.47 6.51 -7.58
CA ALA A 242 21.86 6.78 -8.00
C ALA A 242 22.88 5.99 -7.18
N LYS A 243 22.65 5.87 -5.87
CA LYS A 243 23.51 5.12 -4.95
C LYS A 243 23.43 3.62 -5.21
N THR A 244 22.23 3.12 -5.51
CA THR A 244 22.01 1.70 -5.87
C THR A 244 22.72 1.35 -7.20
N GLU A 245 22.61 2.20 -8.21
CA GLU A 245 23.30 2.04 -9.50
C GLU A 245 24.83 2.12 -9.35
N GLN A 246 25.35 2.96 -8.45
CA GLN A 246 26.76 3.02 -8.14
C GLN A 246 27.25 1.70 -7.54
N LEU A 247 26.53 1.12 -6.57
CA LEU A 247 26.86 -0.16 -5.97
C LEU A 247 26.89 -1.29 -7.01
N VAL A 248 25.96 -1.30 -7.97
CA VAL A 248 25.95 -2.27 -9.08
C VAL A 248 27.23 -2.21 -9.91
N ARG A 249 27.73 -1.00 -10.19
CA ARG A 249 29.02 -0.79 -10.91
C ARG A 249 30.22 -1.25 -10.08
N GLU A 250 30.24 -0.91 -8.79
CA GLU A 250 31.32 -1.30 -7.86
C GLU A 250 31.43 -2.83 -7.70
N LEU A 251 30.31 -3.56 -7.78
CA LEU A 251 30.26 -5.01 -7.72
C LEU A 251 30.46 -5.70 -9.09
N GLU A 252 30.63 -4.93 -10.16
CA GLU A 252 30.84 -5.41 -11.53
C GLU A 252 29.73 -6.34 -12.06
N ILE A 253 28.46 -6.07 -11.67
CA ILE A 253 27.27 -6.84 -12.05
C ILE A 253 26.29 -6.07 -12.93
N SER A 254 26.75 -5.03 -13.62
CA SER A 254 25.90 -4.12 -14.44
C SER A 254 25.18 -4.86 -15.57
N ASP A 255 25.73 -5.97 -16.08
CA ASP A 255 25.10 -6.80 -17.11
C ASP A 255 23.96 -7.68 -16.57
N LYS A 256 23.82 -7.79 -15.25
CA LYS A 256 22.87 -8.68 -14.58
C LYS A 256 21.72 -7.92 -13.88
N VAL A 257 21.82 -6.60 -13.73
CA VAL A 257 20.83 -5.76 -13.05
C VAL A 257 20.18 -4.81 -14.04
N ILE A 258 18.85 -4.86 -14.14
CA ILE A 258 18.07 -4.05 -15.07
C ILE A 258 17.19 -3.09 -14.28
N PHE A 259 17.41 -1.78 -14.43
CA PHE A 259 16.57 -0.73 -13.84
C PHE A 259 15.48 -0.35 -14.83
N LEU A 260 14.23 -0.69 -14.52
CA LEU A 260 13.07 -0.46 -15.39
C LEU A 260 12.40 0.91 -15.14
N GLY A 261 12.79 1.64 -14.08
CA GLY A 261 12.10 2.87 -13.70
C GLY A 261 10.67 2.62 -13.23
N ASN A 262 9.85 3.67 -13.23
CA ASN A 262 8.44 3.57 -12.90
C ASN A 262 7.69 2.84 -14.03
N SER A 263 6.88 1.86 -13.68
CA SER A 263 6.12 1.06 -14.63
C SER A 263 4.64 0.95 -14.23
N ASN A 264 3.75 1.04 -15.20
CA ASN A 264 2.33 0.73 -15.03
C ASN A 264 2.03 -0.77 -15.21
N GLU A 265 3.01 -1.56 -15.62
CA GLU A 265 2.88 -2.99 -15.90
C GLU A 265 3.55 -3.88 -14.84
N VAL A 266 3.54 -3.41 -13.56
CA VAL A 266 4.16 -4.13 -12.45
C VAL A 266 3.66 -5.57 -12.35
N ALA A 267 2.35 -5.80 -12.54
CA ALA A 267 1.76 -7.14 -12.52
C ALA A 267 2.39 -8.07 -13.57
N LYS A 268 2.61 -7.58 -14.80
CA LYS A 268 3.27 -8.37 -15.85
C LYS A 268 4.74 -8.67 -15.50
N ILE A 269 5.47 -7.69 -14.99
CA ILE A 269 6.87 -7.87 -14.56
C ILE A 269 6.97 -8.94 -13.47
N LEU A 270 6.09 -8.87 -12.47
CA LEU A 270 6.06 -9.84 -11.37
C LEU A 270 5.71 -11.26 -11.82
N CYS A 271 4.87 -11.43 -12.84
CA CYS A 271 4.56 -12.75 -13.39
C CYS A 271 5.76 -13.51 -13.96
N TYR A 272 6.84 -12.81 -14.34
CA TYR A 272 8.09 -13.42 -14.79
C TYR A 272 9.06 -13.72 -13.66
N SER A 273 8.80 -13.17 -12.49
CA SER A 273 9.70 -13.23 -11.36
C SER A 273 9.63 -14.60 -10.68
N ASP A 274 10.76 -15.09 -10.27
CA ASP A 274 10.88 -16.31 -9.45
C ASP A 274 10.86 -15.95 -7.97
N VAL A 275 11.64 -14.95 -7.58
CA VAL A 275 11.75 -14.48 -6.21
C VAL A 275 11.63 -12.96 -6.15
N PHE A 276 10.85 -12.47 -5.20
CA PHE A 276 10.71 -11.06 -4.87
C PHE A 276 11.51 -10.71 -3.62
N LEU A 277 12.37 -9.69 -3.70
CA LEU A 277 13.22 -9.26 -2.59
C LEU A 277 12.65 -7.99 -1.92
N LEU A 278 12.41 -8.04 -0.61
CA LEU A 278 11.88 -6.91 0.16
C LEU A 278 12.58 -6.73 1.51
N PRO A 279 13.84 -6.24 1.54
CA PRO A 279 14.63 -6.05 2.77
C PRO A 279 14.26 -4.77 3.54
N SER A 280 13.03 -4.33 3.47
CA SER A 280 12.57 -3.06 4.04
C SER A 280 12.80 -2.97 5.56
N VAL A 281 13.13 -1.78 6.06
CA VAL A 281 13.23 -1.50 7.51
C VAL A 281 11.90 -1.73 8.20
N THR A 282 10.82 -1.30 7.58
CA THR A 282 9.46 -1.51 8.06
C THR A 282 8.45 -1.42 6.91
N GLU A 283 7.41 -2.21 7.02
CA GLU A 283 6.23 -2.16 6.15
C GLU A 283 4.98 -2.18 7.02
N SER A 284 4.03 -1.31 6.75
CA SER A 284 2.78 -1.32 7.52
C SER A 284 1.92 -2.56 7.24
N PHE A 285 2.05 -3.10 6.02
CA PHE A 285 1.37 -4.32 5.58
C PHE A 285 2.27 -5.14 4.63
N GLY A 286 2.81 -4.51 3.57
CA GLY A 286 3.62 -5.18 2.55
C GLY A 286 2.85 -5.43 1.25
N LEU A 287 2.16 -4.42 0.72
CA LEU A 287 1.42 -4.55 -0.54
C LEU A 287 2.26 -5.08 -1.69
N ALA A 288 3.51 -4.61 -1.83
CA ALA A 288 4.41 -5.09 -2.89
C ALA A 288 4.73 -6.59 -2.76
N ALA A 289 4.83 -7.11 -1.52
CA ALA A 289 4.96 -8.55 -1.29
C ALA A 289 3.67 -9.28 -1.68
N LEU A 290 2.50 -8.74 -1.31
CA LEU A 290 1.21 -9.32 -1.68
C LEU A 290 1.00 -9.33 -3.20
N GLU A 291 1.39 -8.26 -3.90
CA GLU A 291 1.37 -8.17 -5.37
C GLU A 291 2.27 -9.24 -6.02
N ALA A 292 3.49 -9.41 -5.50
CA ALA A 292 4.39 -10.45 -5.97
C ALA A 292 3.80 -11.86 -5.76
N MET A 293 3.23 -12.12 -4.60
CA MET A 293 2.58 -13.40 -4.28
C MET A 293 1.37 -13.67 -5.19
N ALA A 294 0.55 -12.66 -5.50
CA ALA A 294 -0.57 -12.79 -6.43
C ALA A 294 -0.10 -13.13 -7.84
N ALA A 295 1.05 -12.60 -8.25
CA ALA A 295 1.73 -12.94 -9.49
C ALA A 295 2.47 -14.30 -9.44
N SER A 296 2.24 -15.13 -8.43
CA SER A 296 2.92 -16.41 -8.23
C SER A 296 4.43 -16.27 -8.07
N THR A 297 4.91 -15.34 -7.25
CA THR A 297 6.33 -15.10 -6.97
C THR A 297 6.59 -15.37 -5.50
N ALA A 298 7.63 -16.18 -5.18
CA ALA A 298 8.05 -16.42 -3.80
C ALA A 298 8.69 -15.16 -3.19
N VAL A 299 8.51 -14.91 -1.89
CA VAL A 299 8.93 -13.65 -1.26
C VAL A 299 10.04 -13.88 -0.25
N ILE A 300 11.15 -13.17 -0.39
CA ILE A 300 12.19 -13.03 0.63
C ILE A 300 12.06 -11.63 1.23
N SER A 301 11.71 -11.53 2.50
CA SER A 301 11.49 -10.25 3.16
C SER A 301 12.06 -10.21 4.57
N THR A 302 12.14 -9.01 5.14
CA THR A 302 12.41 -8.87 6.58
C THR A 302 11.21 -9.32 7.41
N ASN A 303 11.45 -9.69 8.68
CA ASN A 303 10.42 -10.06 9.66
C ASN A 303 9.84 -8.83 10.39
N THR A 304 9.80 -7.67 9.74
CA THR A 304 9.43 -6.39 10.35
C THR A 304 8.02 -5.92 9.97
N GLY A 305 7.42 -5.15 10.86
CA GLY A 305 6.11 -4.53 10.59
C GLY A 305 5.01 -5.55 10.32
N GLY A 306 4.20 -5.29 9.31
CA GLY A 306 3.11 -6.18 8.85
C GLY A 306 3.56 -7.31 7.93
N LEU A 307 4.85 -7.40 7.54
CA LEU A 307 5.34 -8.43 6.62
C LEU A 307 5.09 -9.86 7.10
N PRO A 308 5.25 -10.21 8.40
CA PRO A 308 4.94 -11.55 8.89
C PRO A 308 3.45 -11.92 8.80
N GLU A 309 2.56 -10.96 8.61
CA GLU A 309 1.12 -11.22 8.42
C GLU A 309 0.79 -11.56 6.95
N VAL A 310 1.67 -11.19 6.02
CA VAL A 310 1.53 -11.43 4.57
C VAL A 310 2.43 -12.57 4.10
N ASN A 311 3.72 -12.55 4.43
CA ASN A 311 4.70 -13.56 4.04
C ASN A 311 4.87 -14.59 5.14
N ILE A 312 4.45 -15.83 4.90
CA ILE A 312 4.53 -16.92 5.87
C ILE A 312 5.85 -17.67 5.70
N HIS A 313 6.73 -17.57 6.71
CA HIS A 313 8.05 -18.17 6.73
C HIS A 313 8.01 -19.68 6.45
N GLY A 314 8.81 -20.13 5.49
CA GLY A 314 8.88 -21.53 5.06
C GLY A 314 7.69 -22.03 4.24
N LYS A 315 6.72 -21.15 3.93
CA LYS A 315 5.53 -21.53 3.15
C LYS A 315 5.35 -20.69 1.88
N THR A 316 5.31 -19.36 2.01
CA THR A 316 5.13 -18.45 0.87
C THR A 316 6.44 -17.77 0.45
N GLY A 317 7.45 -17.99 1.25
CA GLY A 317 8.79 -17.44 1.15
C GLY A 317 9.52 -17.55 2.48
N PHE A 318 10.49 -16.70 2.71
CA PHE A 318 11.21 -16.65 3.98
C PHE A 318 11.24 -15.25 4.59
N LEU A 319 11.28 -15.23 5.92
CA LEU A 319 11.48 -14.03 6.72
C LEU A 319 12.88 -14.08 7.34
N SER A 320 13.62 -12.99 7.24
CA SER A 320 14.96 -12.82 7.80
C SER A 320 15.03 -11.58 8.68
N ASP A 321 15.99 -11.52 9.57
CA ASP A 321 16.21 -10.35 10.41
C ASP A 321 16.64 -9.14 9.58
N LEU A 322 16.27 -7.94 10.04
CA LEU A 322 16.61 -6.70 9.37
C LEU A 322 18.12 -6.54 9.21
N GLY A 323 18.56 -6.42 7.96
CA GLY A 323 19.97 -6.24 7.60
C GLY A 323 20.75 -7.54 7.46
N ASP A 324 20.14 -8.70 7.71
CA ASP A 324 20.79 -9.99 7.47
C ASP A 324 20.71 -10.38 5.99
N VAL A 325 21.58 -9.71 5.21
CA VAL A 325 21.73 -9.94 3.76
C VAL A 325 22.14 -11.40 3.47
N ASN A 326 22.95 -12.01 4.35
CA ASN A 326 23.45 -13.37 4.14
C ASN A 326 22.35 -14.41 4.30
N ASP A 327 21.51 -14.27 5.33
CA ASP A 327 20.36 -15.16 5.52
C ASP A 327 19.34 -15.00 4.39
N MET A 328 19.05 -13.75 3.98
CA MET A 328 18.15 -13.48 2.84
C MET A 328 18.67 -14.12 1.53
N ALA A 329 19.97 -14.01 1.25
CA ALA A 329 20.58 -14.63 0.07
C ALA A 329 20.50 -16.16 0.12
N LYS A 330 20.85 -16.76 1.26
CA LYS A 330 20.76 -18.21 1.49
C LYS A 330 19.33 -18.72 1.31
N ASN A 331 18.35 -17.99 1.82
CA ASN A 331 16.93 -18.31 1.68
C ASN A 331 16.47 -18.23 0.22
N ALA A 332 16.90 -17.20 -0.53
CA ALA A 332 16.63 -17.09 -1.96
C ALA A 332 17.26 -18.26 -2.76
N ILE A 333 18.53 -18.58 -2.51
CA ILE A 333 19.23 -19.72 -3.13
C ILE A 333 18.49 -21.03 -2.84
N SER A 334 18.03 -21.24 -1.61
CA SER A 334 17.34 -22.49 -1.23
C SER A 334 16.05 -22.71 -2.03
N ILE A 335 15.35 -21.65 -2.42
CA ILE A 335 14.15 -21.72 -3.27
C ILE A 335 14.54 -21.92 -4.74
N LEU A 336 15.57 -21.20 -5.22
CA LEU A 336 15.87 -21.10 -6.65
C LEU A 336 16.65 -22.30 -7.22
N LYS A 337 17.35 -23.07 -6.38
CA LYS A 337 18.21 -24.17 -6.81
C LYS A 337 17.46 -25.39 -7.32
N ASP A 338 16.19 -25.53 -7.00
CA ASP A 338 15.37 -26.68 -7.34
C ASP A 338 14.00 -26.23 -7.87
N ASP A 339 13.63 -26.72 -9.06
CA ASP A 339 12.39 -26.32 -9.75
C ASP A 339 11.13 -26.75 -8.99
N GLU A 340 11.15 -27.92 -8.35
CA GLU A 340 9.99 -28.41 -7.57
C GLU A 340 9.76 -27.55 -6.34
N THR A 341 10.84 -27.25 -5.62
CA THR A 341 10.81 -26.33 -4.47
C THR A 341 10.31 -24.94 -4.88
N LEU A 342 10.83 -24.36 -5.95
CA LEU A 342 10.40 -23.06 -6.47
C LEU A 342 8.91 -23.07 -6.80
N LEU A 343 8.46 -24.09 -7.55
CA LEU A 343 7.05 -24.22 -7.94
C LEU A 343 6.13 -24.32 -6.71
N GLN A 344 6.52 -25.07 -5.70
CA GLN A 344 5.77 -25.22 -4.46
C GLN A 344 5.61 -23.88 -3.72
N PHE A 345 6.70 -23.11 -3.58
CA PHE A 345 6.64 -21.78 -2.95
C PHE A 345 5.78 -20.81 -3.76
N LYS A 346 5.89 -20.81 -5.08
CA LYS A 346 5.08 -19.99 -6.00
C LYS A 346 3.59 -20.31 -5.87
N GLN A 347 3.22 -21.59 -5.82
CA GLN A 347 1.83 -22.02 -5.64
C GLN A 347 1.28 -21.64 -4.26
N ASN A 348 2.06 -21.86 -3.20
CA ASN A 348 1.68 -21.50 -1.84
C ASN A 348 1.49 -19.98 -1.70
N ALA A 349 2.38 -19.18 -2.31
CA ALA A 349 2.29 -17.73 -2.32
C ALA A 349 0.96 -17.30 -2.96
N LYS A 350 0.66 -17.77 -4.16
CA LYS A 350 -0.60 -17.46 -4.87
C LYS A 350 -1.83 -17.88 -4.08
N GLU A 351 -1.85 -19.08 -3.53
CA GLU A 351 -3.00 -19.59 -2.77
C GLU A 351 -3.24 -18.74 -1.51
N HIS A 352 -2.17 -18.33 -0.84
CA HIS A 352 -2.26 -17.50 0.35
C HIS A 352 -2.88 -16.12 0.10
N THR A 353 -2.71 -15.54 -1.10
CA THR A 353 -3.27 -14.21 -1.42
C THR A 353 -4.79 -14.19 -1.49
N LYS A 354 -5.45 -15.34 -1.67
CA LYS A 354 -6.92 -15.42 -1.76
C LYS A 354 -7.62 -14.84 -0.54
N GLN A 355 -7.03 -14.96 0.66
CA GLN A 355 -7.61 -14.37 1.87
C GLN A 355 -7.60 -12.84 1.86
N PHE A 356 -6.71 -12.23 1.08
CA PHE A 356 -6.59 -10.77 0.90
C PHE A 356 -7.27 -10.30 -0.39
N ALA A 357 -8.01 -11.16 -1.07
CA ALA A 357 -8.74 -10.78 -2.28
C ALA A 357 -9.77 -9.69 -1.95
N LEU A 358 -9.87 -8.66 -2.79
CA LEU A 358 -10.79 -7.54 -2.63
C LEU A 358 -12.22 -8.01 -2.31
N LYS A 359 -12.71 -9.02 -3.00
CA LYS A 359 -14.07 -9.60 -2.78
C LYS A 359 -14.27 -10.14 -1.36
N ASN A 360 -13.21 -10.57 -0.67
CA ASN A 360 -13.25 -11.09 0.69
C ASN A 360 -13.10 -9.99 1.74
N ILE A 361 -12.41 -8.89 1.41
CA ILE A 361 -12.17 -7.76 2.33
C ILE A 361 -13.29 -6.72 2.27
N LEU A 362 -13.84 -6.45 1.09
CA LEU A 362 -14.89 -5.46 0.87
C LEU A 362 -16.09 -5.57 1.84
N PRO A 363 -16.62 -6.78 2.15
CA PRO A 363 -17.73 -6.92 3.09
C PRO A 363 -17.44 -6.38 4.51
N PHE A 364 -16.19 -6.38 4.96
CA PHE A 364 -15.82 -5.81 6.27
C PHE A 364 -16.00 -4.29 6.28
N TYR A 365 -15.61 -3.60 5.21
CA TYR A 365 -15.85 -2.17 5.07
C TYR A 365 -17.34 -1.85 5.00
N GLU A 366 -18.12 -2.60 4.20
CA GLU A 366 -19.58 -2.42 4.14
C GLU A 366 -20.26 -2.63 5.50
N ALA A 367 -19.81 -3.63 6.29
CA ALA A 367 -20.32 -3.88 7.64
C ALA A 367 -20.01 -2.71 8.58
N ILE A 368 -18.79 -2.16 8.53
CA ILE A 368 -18.40 -0.97 9.32
C ILE A 368 -19.28 0.21 8.96
N TYR A 369 -19.47 0.54 7.68
CA TYR A 369 -20.29 1.68 7.26
C TYR A 369 -21.73 1.51 7.75
N LYS A 370 -22.34 0.33 7.54
CA LYS A 370 -23.70 0.04 8.00
C LYS A 370 -23.83 0.19 9.52
N SER A 371 -22.89 -0.38 10.29
CA SER A 371 -22.89 -0.28 11.74
C SER A 371 -22.70 1.15 12.25
N CYS A 372 -21.91 1.94 11.53
CA CYS A 372 -21.63 3.33 11.86
C CYS A 372 -22.85 4.23 11.64
N ILE A 373 -23.56 4.02 10.52
CA ILE A 373 -24.78 4.77 10.15
C ILE A 373 -25.95 4.43 11.08
N LEU A 374 -26.12 3.14 11.45
CA LEU A 374 -27.21 2.69 12.30
C LEU A 374 -27.09 3.09 13.78
N LYS A 375 -25.90 3.43 14.25
CA LYS A 375 -25.68 3.95 15.61
C LYS A 375 -26.00 5.46 15.64
N VAL A 376 -27.30 5.79 15.55
CA VAL A 376 -27.81 7.17 15.73
C VAL A 376 -27.97 7.49 17.22
#